data_a4064bd9f0332501e20ddd709b67231c
#
_entry.id   a4064bd9f0332501e20ddd709b67231c
#
_cell.length_a   1.000
_cell.length_b   1.000
_cell.length_c   1.000
_cell.angle_alpha   90.00
_cell.angle_beta   90.00
_cell.angle_gamma   90.00
#
_symmetry.space_group_name_H-M   'P 1'
#
loop_
_entity.id
_entity.type
_entity.pdbx_description
1 polymer ?
#
loop_
_entity_poly.entity_id
_entity_poly.type
_entity_poly.pdbx_seq_one_letter_code
_entity_poly.pdbx_strand_id
1 'polypeptide(L)'
;MGEVIYFLSDAHLGADSEQKERLKQKKLLAFLGQVNKDGDYLYILGDLFEFWFEYENVMPKKHFEILSKLKELTQKGVKISYVTGNHDFWLGDFLSKEIAIKICTESISAEHQGKRIFIIHGDGLAKKDRGYRILKRILRNRTNIWLYRQLPPDLGIPLAKKVASLSRSHTSKKEKHLEDYVDFARGKIEEGYDAVVMGHTHYPMFRDLGKGIYMNVGDWIENFTYGRLKGGKFFLEKF
;
A
#
# COMPACT_ATOMS: atom_id res chain seq x y z
N MET A 1 18.54 11.84 -17.37
CA MET A 1 17.80 10.56 -17.38
C MET A 1 16.32 10.88 -17.23
N GLY A 2 15.40 10.13 -17.85
CA GLY A 2 13.97 10.37 -17.67
C GLY A 2 13.51 9.95 -16.28
N GLU A 3 12.44 10.57 -15.80
CA GLU A 3 11.80 10.28 -14.50
C GLU A 3 11.48 8.79 -14.32
N VAL A 4 11.70 8.21 -13.14
CA VAL A 4 11.38 6.82 -12.81
C VAL A 4 10.43 6.78 -11.61
N ILE A 5 9.29 6.11 -11.78
CA ILE A 5 8.25 6.00 -10.77
C ILE A 5 8.12 4.55 -10.34
N TYR A 6 8.13 4.31 -9.04
CA TYR A 6 7.94 3.00 -8.43
C TYR A 6 6.59 2.90 -7.72
N PHE A 7 6.00 1.70 -7.74
CA PHE A 7 4.74 1.38 -7.08
C PHE A 7 4.92 0.11 -6.23
N LEU A 8 4.58 0.19 -4.95
CA LEU A 8 4.73 -0.85 -3.95
C LEU A 8 3.42 -1.04 -3.19
N SER A 9 3.04 -2.27 -2.84
CA SER A 9 1.86 -2.57 -2.00
C SER A 9 2.06 -3.85 -1.18
N ASP A 10 1.21 -4.02 -0.18
CA ASP A 10 0.93 -5.30 0.50
C ASP A 10 2.18 -6.03 1.03
N ALA A 11 3.04 -5.30 1.76
CA ALA A 11 4.20 -5.91 2.41
C ALA A 11 3.83 -6.54 3.77
N HIS A 12 2.76 -6.06 4.41
CA HIS A 12 2.27 -6.58 5.69
C HIS A 12 3.38 -6.84 6.71
N LEU A 13 4.22 -5.85 6.93
CA LEU A 13 5.34 -5.94 7.87
C LEU A 13 4.85 -6.27 9.29
N GLY A 14 5.36 -7.33 9.87
CA GLY A 14 4.98 -7.83 11.19
C GLY A 14 3.88 -8.88 11.18
N ALA A 15 3.49 -9.42 9.99
CA ALA A 15 2.48 -10.45 9.81
C ALA A 15 3.01 -11.87 9.98
N ASP A 16 4.25 -12.11 9.57
CA ASP A 16 4.82 -13.43 9.38
C ASP A 16 5.65 -13.92 10.59
N SER A 17 6.09 -15.20 10.52
CA SER A 17 7.09 -15.73 11.45
C SER A 17 8.39 -14.95 11.35
N GLU A 18 9.18 -14.93 12.40
CA GLU A 18 10.40 -14.14 12.49
C GLU A 18 11.36 -14.37 11.31
N GLN A 19 11.52 -15.62 10.88
CA GLN A 19 12.39 -15.97 9.76
C GLN A 19 11.89 -15.40 8.43
N LYS A 20 10.59 -15.55 8.14
CA LYS A 20 9.97 -14.98 6.92
C LYS A 20 10.00 -13.46 6.95
N GLU A 21 9.73 -12.87 8.10
CA GLU A 21 9.75 -11.42 8.29
C GLU A 21 11.14 -10.83 8.03
N ARG A 22 12.21 -11.46 8.53
CA ARG A 22 13.60 -11.05 8.26
C ARG A 22 13.93 -11.11 6.77
N LEU A 23 13.51 -12.17 6.07
CA LEU A 23 13.73 -12.29 4.62
C LEU A 23 12.99 -11.17 3.85
N LYS A 24 11.72 -10.94 4.20
CA LYS A 24 10.88 -9.90 3.61
C LYS A 24 11.49 -8.51 3.81
N GLN A 25 11.88 -8.19 5.05
CA GLN A 25 12.53 -6.91 5.37
C GLN A 25 13.85 -6.73 4.59
N LYS A 26 14.68 -7.77 4.53
CA LYS A 26 15.93 -7.74 3.75
C LYS A 26 15.68 -7.42 2.28
N LYS A 27 14.71 -8.10 1.66
CA LYS A 27 14.35 -7.84 0.26
C LYS A 27 13.77 -6.43 0.06
N LEU A 28 12.89 -6.00 0.95
CA LEU A 28 12.29 -4.68 0.88
C LEU A 28 13.34 -3.56 1.04
N LEU A 29 14.28 -3.71 1.97
CA LEU A 29 15.40 -2.77 2.12
C LEU A 29 16.28 -2.72 0.87
N ALA A 30 16.54 -3.86 0.24
CA ALA A 30 17.31 -3.91 -1.00
C ALA A 30 16.56 -3.24 -2.16
N PHE A 31 15.23 -3.44 -2.28
CA PHE A 31 14.38 -2.75 -3.24
C PHE A 31 14.37 -1.23 -3.00
N LEU A 32 14.17 -0.79 -1.76
CA LEU A 32 14.25 0.63 -1.41
C LEU A 32 15.65 1.21 -1.70
N GLY A 33 16.69 0.37 -1.60
CA GLY A 33 18.03 0.71 -2.07
C GLY A 33 18.12 0.92 -3.57
N GLN A 34 17.36 0.16 -4.38
CA GLN A 34 17.24 0.39 -5.82
C GLN A 34 16.49 1.69 -6.11
N VAL A 35 15.34 1.92 -5.47
CA VAL A 35 14.59 3.18 -5.57
C VAL A 35 15.46 4.38 -5.23
N ASN A 36 16.37 4.24 -4.26
CA ASN A 36 17.32 5.27 -3.87
C ASN A 36 18.39 5.61 -4.92
N LYS A 37 18.61 4.72 -5.89
CA LYS A 37 19.62 4.93 -6.94
C LYS A 37 19.07 5.66 -8.16
N ASP A 38 17.82 5.33 -8.56
CA ASP A 38 17.27 5.81 -9.82
C ASP A 38 15.81 6.26 -9.76
N GLY A 39 15.14 6.14 -8.59
CA GLY A 39 13.75 6.52 -8.42
C GLY A 39 13.56 8.00 -8.11
N ASP A 40 12.61 8.64 -8.76
CA ASP A 40 12.16 10.01 -8.48
C ASP A 40 10.92 10.02 -7.60
N TYR A 41 10.04 9.01 -7.77
CA TYR A 41 8.82 8.83 -7.00
C TYR A 41 8.66 7.39 -6.53
N LEU A 42 8.12 7.23 -5.33
CA LEU A 42 7.64 5.97 -4.79
C LEU A 42 6.18 6.14 -4.32
N TYR A 43 5.28 5.38 -4.92
CA TYR A 43 3.92 5.24 -4.45
C TYR A 43 3.78 3.95 -3.64
N ILE A 44 3.37 4.08 -2.37
CA ILE A 44 3.02 2.96 -1.51
C ILE A 44 1.49 2.88 -1.50
N LEU A 45 0.96 1.78 -2.03
CA LEU A 45 -0.48 1.60 -2.24
C LEU A 45 -1.16 0.88 -1.07
N GLY A 46 -0.76 1.18 0.16
CA GLY A 46 -1.35 0.62 1.37
C GLY A 46 -0.77 -0.72 1.80
N ASP A 47 -1.15 -1.13 2.99
CA ASP A 47 -0.80 -2.40 3.61
C ASP A 47 0.72 -2.68 3.64
N LEU A 48 1.52 -1.60 3.81
CA LEU A 48 2.95 -1.73 4.09
C LEU A 48 3.16 -2.43 5.44
N PHE A 49 2.33 -2.09 6.42
CA PHE A 49 2.33 -2.68 7.75
C PHE A 49 1.12 -3.59 7.93
N GLU A 50 1.30 -4.74 8.61
CA GLU A 50 0.19 -5.59 9.03
C GLU A 50 -0.78 -4.87 9.95
N PHE A 51 -0.26 -3.97 10.73
CA PHE A 51 -1.01 -3.07 11.57
C PHE A 51 -0.15 -1.85 11.89
N TRP A 52 -0.72 -0.66 11.70
CA TRP A 52 -0.14 0.59 12.13
C TRP A 52 -1.14 1.38 12.94
N PHE A 53 -0.73 1.79 14.12
CA PHE A 53 -1.47 2.73 14.95
C PHE A 53 -0.47 3.67 15.62
N GLU A 54 -0.74 4.95 15.53
CA GLU A 54 0.12 5.99 16.06
C GLU A 54 -0.33 6.42 17.43
N TYR A 55 0.35 5.93 18.45
CA TYR A 55 0.25 6.46 19.81
C TYR A 55 1.08 7.74 19.92
N GLU A 56 0.77 8.58 20.90
CA GLU A 56 1.46 9.87 21.06
C GLU A 56 2.97 9.74 21.22
N ASN A 57 3.45 8.78 22.02
CA ASN A 57 4.85 8.62 22.38
C ASN A 57 5.46 7.26 22.01
N VAL A 58 4.74 6.41 21.27
CA VAL A 58 5.17 5.04 21.00
C VAL A 58 4.89 4.65 19.56
N MET A 59 5.93 4.11 18.91
CA MET A 59 5.80 3.49 17.60
C MET A 59 6.33 2.04 17.62
N PRO A 60 5.88 1.15 16.69
CA PRO A 60 6.36 -0.22 16.62
C PRO A 60 7.85 -0.28 16.23
N LYS A 61 8.73 -0.54 17.20
CA LYS A 61 10.19 -0.60 17.02
C LYS A 61 10.67 -1.57 15.95
N LYS A 62 9.88 -2.60 15.63
CA LYS A 62 10.22 -3.60 14.58
C LYS A 62 10.28 -3.00 13.17
N HIS A 63 9.70 -1.84 12.95
CA HIS A 63 9.66 -1.19 11.64
C HIS A 63 10.76 -0.13 11.47
N PHE A 64 11.62 0.03 12.48
CA PHE A 64 12.63 1.10 12.52
C PHE A 64 13.53 1.15 11.27
N GLU A 65 14.04 0.00 10.80
CA GLU A 65 14.93 -0.04 9.64
C GLU A 65 14.23 0.43 8.35
N ILE A 66 12.98 -0.01 8.15
CA ILE A 66 12.17 0.40 6.98
C ILE A 66 11.85 1.90 7.05
N LEU A 67 11.43 2.39 8.21
CA LEU A 67 11.13 3.81 8.42
C LEU A 67 12.38 4.68 8.21
N SER A 68 13.52 4.25 8.72
CA SER A 68 14.81 4.92 8.51
C SER A 68 15.18 4.97 7.03
N LYS A 69 14.95 3.86 6.30
CA LYS A 69 15.22 3.81 4.86
C LYS A 69 14.28 4.71 4.06
N LEU A 70 12.99 4.78 4.43
CA LEU A 70 12.05 5.71 3.81
C LEU A 70 12.46 7.18 4.07
N LYS A 71 12.93 7.50 5.28
CA LYS A 71 13.47 8.83 5.61
C LYS A 71 14.73 9.17 4.79
N GLU A 72 15.62 8.20 4.61
CA GLU A 72 16.80 8.38 3.73
C GLU A 72 16.38 8.72 2.29
N LEU A 73 15.38 8.02 1.75
CA LEU A 73 14.85 8.28 0.41
C LEU A 73 14.33 9.70 0.26
N THR A 74 13.49 10.17 1.20
CA THR A 74 12.94 11.54 1.15
C THR A 74 14.02 12.60 1.30
N GLN A 75 15.01 12.37 2.16
CA GLN A 75 16.17 13.27 2.32
C GLN A 75 17.02 13.36 1.05
N LYS A 76 17.05 12.31 0.21
CA LYS A 76 17.72 12.30 -1.09
C LYS A 76 16.88 12.84 -2.24
N GLY A 77 15.66 13.29 -1.94
CA GLY A 77 14.79 13.94 -2.90
C GLY A 77 13.77 13.01 -3.57
N VAL A 78 13.72 11.72 -3.23
CA VAL A 78 12.64 10.83 -3.71
C VAL A 78 11.32 11.27 -3.07
N LYS A 79 10.34 11.58 -3.90
CA LYS A 79 9.00 11.95 -3.43
C LYS A 79 8.20 10.69 -3.10
N ILE A 80 7.72 10.56 -1.87
CA ILE A 80 6.95 9.39 -1.44
C ILE A 80 5.50 9.81 -1.18
N SER A 81 4.56 9.09 -1.81
CA SER A 81 3.13 9.22 -1.52
C SER A 81 2.58 7.86 -1.06
N TYR A 82 1.76 7.90 -0.02
CA TYR A 82 1.21 6.71 0.62
C TYR A 82 -0.32 6.76 0.56
N VAL A 83 -0.94 5.80 -0.12
CA VAL A 83 -2.38 5.56 -0.04
C VAL A 83 -2.62 4.58 1.09
N THR A 84 -3.51 4.90 2.04
CA THR A 84 -3.78 4.00 3.16
C THR A 84 -4.50 2.73 2.72
N GLY A 85 -4.08 1.59 3.26
CA GLY A 85 -4.73 0.30 3.06
C GLY A 85 -5.80 0.00 4.12
N ASN A 86 -6.17 -1.26 4.22
CA ASN A 86 -7.12 -1.72 5.23
C ASN A 86 -6.44 -2.20 6.53
N HIS A 87 -5.15 -2.42 6.53
CA HIS A 87 -4.38 -2.80 7.71
C HIS A 87 -3.65 -1.62 8.37
N ASP A 88 -3.40 -0.54 7.62
CA ASP A 88 -2.62 0.60 8.08
C ASP A 88 -3.30 1.96 7.83
N PHE A 89 -4.62 2.00 7.97
CA PHE A 89 -5.39 3.24 7.78
C PHE A 89 -5.33 4.23 8.96
N TRP A 90 -4.83 3.82 10.12
CA TRP A 90 -4.69 4.68 11.30
C TRP A 90 -3.34 5.41 11.33
N LEU A 91 -2.94 5.92 10.19
CA LEU A 91 -1.80 6.79 10.09
C LEU A 91 -2.12 8.14 10.74
N GLY A 92 -1.28 8.56 11.67
CA GLY A 92 -1.31 9.89 12.25
C GLY A 92 -0.48 10.86 11.41
N ASP A 93 0.39 11.61 12.04
CA ASP A 93 1.22 12.61 11.38
C ASP A 93 2.74 12.30 11.38
N PHE A 94 3.15 11.23 12.05
CA PHE A 94 4.56 10.84 12.10
C PHE A 94 5.19 10.64 10.72
N LEU A 95 4.53 9.85 9.84
CA LEU A 95 5.05 9.61 8.50
C LEU A 95 5.14 10.89 7.67
N SER A 96 4.19 11.81 7.85
CA SER A 96 4.18 13.07 7.10
C SER A 96 5.14 14.11 7.67
N LYS A 97 5.20 14.25 9.00
CA LYS A 97 6.04 15.27 9.66
C LYS A 97 7.50 14.84 9.77
N GLU A 98 7.77 13.59 10.17
CA GLU A 98 9.12 13.12 10.46
C GLU A 98 9.82 12.49 9.26
N ILE A 99 9.05 11.91 8.31
CA ILE A 99 9.60 11.21 7.15
C ILE A 99 9.33 11.97 5.85
N ALA A 100 8.47 12.99 5.88
CA ALA A 100 8.04 13.77 4.71
C ALA A 100 7.30 12.93 3.63
N ILE A 101 6.49 11.94 4.05
CA ILE A 101 5.62 11.15 3.18
C ILE A 101 4.27 11.84 3.03
N LYS A 102 3.78 12.01 1.79
CA LYS A 102 2.43 12.50 1.54
C LYS A 102 1.40 11.40 1.77
N ILE A 103 0.55 11.55 2.79
CA ILE A 103 -0.51 10.57 3.11
C ILE A 103 -1.79 10.92 2.38
N CYS A 104 -2.41 9.91 1.74
CA CYS A 104 -3.70 10.00 1.07
C CYS A 104 -4.61 8.87 1.56
N THR A 105 -5.81 9.20 2.02
CA THR A 105 -6.71 8.23 2.69
C THR A 105 -7.57 7.41 1.74
N GLU A 106 -7.68 7.81 0.46
CA GLU A 106 -8.56 7.13 -0.51
C GLU A 106 -7.83 6.76 -1.80
N SER A 107 -7.46 7.74 -2.60
CA SER A 107 -6.81 7.55 -3.90
C SER A 107 -5.96 8.76 -4.27
N ILE A 108 -5.09 8.57 -5.25
CA ILE A 108 -4.27 9.63 -5.83
C ILE A 108 -4.54 9.66 -7.34
N SER A 109 -4.80 10.86 -7.87
CA SER A 109 -4.68 11.14 -9.29
C SER A 109 -3.34 11.82 -9.52
N ALA A 110 -2.47 11.20 -10.31
CA ALA A 110 -1.14 11.72 -10.61
C ALA A 110 -0.92 11.81 -12.13
N GLU A 111 -0.05 12.70 -12.53
CA GLU A 111 0.40 12.81 -13.91
C GLU A 111 1.92 12.67 -13.95
N HIS A 112 2.40 11.68 -14.69
CA HIS A 112 3.81 11.42 -14.89
C HIS A 112 4.07 11.03 -16.33
N GLN A 113 5.09 11.64 -16.94
CA GLN A 113 5.53 11.33 -18.30
C GLN A 113 4.39 11.42 -19.33
N GLY A 114 3.46 12.40 -19.14
CA GLY A 114 2.27 12.57 -19.97
C GLY A 114 1.21 11.49 -19.81
N LYS A 115 1.29 10.67 -18.74
CA LYS A 115 0.31 9.65 -18.38
C LYS A 115 -0.48 10.06 -17.16
N ARG A 116 -1.80 10.03 -17.26
CA ARG A 116 -2.72 10.26 -16.15
C ARG A 116 -3.02 8.96 -15.46
N ILE A 117 -2.62 8.83 -14.18
CA ILE A 117 -2.61 7.58 -13.42
C ILE A 117 -3.57 7.69 -12.25
N PHE A 118 -4.49 6.73 -12.12
CA PHE A 118 -5.31 6.55 -10.93
C PHE A 118 -4.70 5.50 -10.02
N ILE A 119 -4.35 5.89 -8.79
CA ILE A 119 -3.64 5.06 -7.81
C ILE A 119 -4.54 4.87 -6.60
N ILE A 120 -4.84 3.63 -6.23
CA ILE A 120 -5.73 3.29 -5.11
C ILE A 120 -5.27 1.96 -4.49
N HIS A 121 -5.53 1.76 -3.19
CA HIS A 121 -5.29 0.44 -2.58
C HIS A 121 -6.20 -0.63 -3.17
N GLY A 122 -7.50 -0.41 -3.19
CA GLY A 122 -8.47 -1.32 -3.82
C GLY A 122 -9.43 -1.99 -2.84
N ASP A 123 -9.29 -1.79 -1.54
CA ASP A 123 -10.14 -2.38 -0.52
C ASP A 123 -11.61 -1.90 -0.60
N GLY A 124 -12.53 -2.85 -0.58
CA GLY A 124 -13.98 -2.59 -0.63
C GLY A 124 -14.54 -2.29 -2.01
N LEU A 125 -13.77 -2.46 -3.11
CA LEU A 125 -14.24 -2.28 -4.47
C LEU A 125 -15.08 -3.47 -4.96
N ALA A 126 -14.82 -4.68 -4.50
CA ALA A 126 -15.60 -5.84 -4.90
C ALA A 126 -17.08 -5.68 -4.54
N LYS A 127 -17.96 -6.05 -5.47
CA LYS A 127 -19.43 -5.87 -5.35
C LYS A 127 -20.00 -6.50 -4.07
N LYS A 128 -19.42 -7.63 -3.63
CA LYS A 128 -19.84 -8.37 -2.42
C LYS A 128 -19.29 -7.83 -1.12
N ASP A 129 -18.40 -6.84 -1.11
CA ASP A 129 -17.74 -6.30 0.08
C ASP A 129 -18.63 -5.33 0.91
N ARG A 130 -19.97 -5.48 0.86
CA ARG A 130 -20.90 -4.61 1.60
C ARG A 130 -20.63 -4.62 3.11
N GLY A 131 -20.43 -5.81 3.71
CA GLY A 131 -20.11 -5.94 5.14
C GLY A 131 -18.77 -5.30 5.49
N TYR A 132 -17.76 -5.51 4.63
CA TYR A 132 -16.47 -4.86 4.80
C TYR A 132 -16.57 -3.33 4.75
N ARG A 133 -17.35 -2.76 3.83
CA ARG A 133 -17.54 -1.29 3.76
C ARG A 133 -18.18 -0.71 5.03
N ILE A 134 -19.08 -1.46 5.68
CA ILE A 134 -19.65 -1.06 6.98
C ILE A 134 -18.56 -1.12 8.06
N LEU A 135 -17.83 -2.23 8.15
CA LEU A 135 -16.72 -2.39 9.10
C LEU A 135 -15.65 -1.30 8.92
N LYS A 136 -15.25 -1.01 7.69
CA LYS A 136 -14.31 0.07 7.36
C LYS A 136 -14.77 1.42 7.91
N ARG A 137 -16.08 1.74 7.80
CA ARG A 137 -16.66 2.97 8.33
C ARG A 137 -16.61 3.02 9.86
N ILE A 138 -16.89 1.90 10.53
CA ILE A 138 -16.82 1.77 11.98
C ILE A 138 -15.39 1.96 12.48
N LEU A 139 -14.44 1.26 11.87
CA LEU A 139 -13.02 1.29 12.26
C LEU A 139 -12.39 2.68 12.01
N ARG A 140 -12.80 3.38 10.96
CA ARG A 140 -12.31 4.74 10.63
C ARG A 140 -13.04 5.85 11.36
N ASN A 141 -14.00 5.53 12.24
CA ASN A 141 -14.70 6.52 13.05
C ASN A 141 -13.74 7.12 14.10
N ARG A 142 -13.72 8.46 14.20
CA ARG A 142 -12.84 9.20 15.12
C ARG A 142 -13.01 8.80 16.59
N THR A 143 -14.25 8.55 17.00
CA THR A 143 -14.56 8.11 18.39
C THR A 143 -13.95 6.74 18.67
N ASN A 144 -14.08 5.79 17.73
CA ASN A 144 -13.51 4.45 17.88
C ASN A 144 -11.98 4.49 17.90
N ILE A 145 -11.36 5.34 17.07
CA ILE A 145 -9.92 5.58 17.08
C ILE A 145 -9.48 6.15 18.42
N TRP A 146 -10.23 7.14 18.97
CA TRP A 146 -9.94 7.73 20.27
C TRP A 146 -10.08 6.71 21.40
N LEU A 147 -11.13 5.89 21.41
CA LEU A 147 -11.32 4.80 22.39
C LEU A 147 -10.18 3.78 22.32
N TYR A 148 -9.80 3.36 21.11
CA TYR A 148 -8.68 2.44 20.94
C TYR A 148 -7.37 3.02 21.46
N ARG A 149 -7.12 4.33 21.30
CA ARG A 149 -5.92 5.03 21.80
C ARG A 149 -5.78 4.98 23.32
N GLN A 150 -6.90 4.75 24.07
CA GLN A 150 -6.86 4.58 25.52
C GLN A 150 -6.30 3.22 25.95
N LEU A 151 -6.23 2.24 25.05
CA LEU A 151 -5.63 0.93 25.34
C LEU A 151 -4.11 1.05 25.41
N PRO A 152 -3.46 0.50 26.45
CA PRO A 152 -2.00 0.39 26.47
C PRO A 152 -1.48 -0.29 25.21
N PRO A 153 -0.38 0.18 24.60
CA PRO A 153 0.17 -0.40 23.36
C PRO A 153 0.40 -1.91 23.42
N ASP A 154 0.86 -2.42 24.57
CA ASP A 154 1.14 -3.84 24.77
C ASP A 154 -0.12 -4.73 24.78
N LEU A 155 -1.31 -4.15 24.97
CA LEU A 155 -2.60 -4.83 24.84
C LEU A 155 -3.26 -4.53 23.49
N GLY A 156 -3.23 -3.28 23.06
CA GLY A 156 -3.86 -2.84 21.82
C GLY A 156 -3.24 -3.49 20.59
N ILE A 157 -1.92 -3.48 20.46
CA ILE A 157 -1.21 -4.02 19.29
C ILE A 157 -1.48 -5.53 19.08
N PRO A 158 -1.38 -6.42 20.08
CA PRO A 158 -1.72 -7.83 19.91
C PRO A 158 -3.20 -8.05 19.54
N LEU A 159 -4.12 -7.29 20.14
CA LEU A 159 -5.54 -7.37 19.83
C LEU A 159 -5.82 -7.03 18.36
N ALA A 160 -5.28 -5.92 17.89
CA ALA A 160 -5.44 -5.49 16.50
C ALA A 160 -4.82 -6.48 15.51
N LYS A 161 -3.64 -7.01 15.79
CA LYS A 161 -3.01 -8.05 14.96
C LYS A 161 -3.87 -9.32 14.86
N LYS A 162 -4.54 -9.72 15.94
CA LYS A 162 -5.46 -10.85 15.92
C LYS A 162 -6.65 -10.57 15.01
N VAL A 163 -7.23 -9.37 15.06
CA VAL A 163 -8.32 -8.95 14.17
C VAL A 163 -7.85 -8.88 12.71
N ALA A 164 -6.68 -8.31 12.46
CA ALA A 164 -6.07 -8.23 11.13
C ALA A 164 -5.84 -9.61 10.51
N SER A 165 -5.33 -10.58 11.29
CA SER A 165 -5.10 -11.95 10.82
C SER A 165 -6.40 -12.67 10.43
N LEU A 166 -7.50 -12.44 11.15
CA LEU A 166 -8.83 -12.94 10.79
C LEU A 166 -9.33 -12.33 9.48
N SER A 167 -9.11 -11.04 9.27
CA SER A 167 -9.45 -10.35 8.01
C SER A 167 -8.72 -10.97 6.81
N ARG A 168 -7.41 -11.25 6.93
CA ARG A 168 -6.64 -11.89 5.85
C ARG A 168 -7.16 -13.27 5.44
N SER A 169 -7.57 -14.09 6.40
CA SER A 169 -8.12 -15.43 6.11
C SER A 169 -9.40 -15.38 5.25
N HIS A 170 -10.13 -14.27 5.31
CA HIS A 170 -11.26 -14.00 4.42
C HIS A 170 -10.83 -13.49 3.04
N THR A 171 -9.69 -12.79 2.96
CA THR A 171 -9.18 -12.21 1.70
C THR A 171 -8.57 -13.28 0.78
N SER A 172 -7.92 -14.31 1.33
CA SER A 172 -7.31 -15.40 0.56
C SER A 172 -8.31 -16.22 -0.29
N LYS A 173 -9.62 -16.05 -0.10
CA LYS A 173 -10.68 -16.62 -0.95
C LYS A 173 -11.09 -15.74 -2.13
N LYS A 174 -10.38 -14.62 -2.38
CA LYS A 174 -10.79 -13.56 -3.31
C LYS A 174 -10.40 -13.75 -4.78
N GLU A 175 -9.73 -14.83 -5.19
CA GLU A 175 -9.51 -15.11 -6.62
C GLU A 175 -10.80 -15.06 -7.46
N LYS A 176 -11.96 -15.23 -6.82
CA LYS A 176 -13.28 -15.22 -7.47
C LYS A 176 -13.80 -13.84 -7.89
N HIS A 177 -13.13 -12.74 -7.52
CA HIS A 177 -13.64 -11.39 -7.77
C HIS A 177 -12.66 -10.46 -8.47
N LEU A 178 -11.62 -10.99 -9.11
CA LEU A 178 -10.61 -10.18 -9.82
C LEU A 178 -11.24 -9.31 -10.92
N GLU A 179 -12.30 -9.79 -11.56
CA GLU A 179 -13.00 -9.03 -12.62
C GLU A 179 -13.71 -7.77 -12.08
N ASP A 180 -14.14 -7.74 -10.81
CA ASP A 180 -14.73 -6.51 -10.23
C ASP A 180 -13.71 -5.37 -10.20
N TYR A 181 -12.42 -5.69 -9.96
CA TYR A 181 -11.33 -4.70 -9.98
C TYR A 181 -10.97 -4.25 -11.40
N VAL A 182 -11.03 -5.17 -12.36
CA VAL A 182 -10.85 -4.87 -13.79
C VAL A 182 -11.99 -3.99 -14.30
N ASP A 183 -13.24 -4.28 -13.93
CA ASP A 183 -14.40 -3.45 -14.26
C ASP A 183 -14.27 -2.03 -13.69
N PHE A 184 -13.84 -1.92 -12.43
CA PHE A 184 -13.56 -0.61 -11.83
C PHE A 184 -12.48 0.16 -12.61
N ALA A 185 -11.39 -0.55 -13.01
CA ALA A 185 -10.33 0.06 -13.78
C ALA A 185 -10.81 0.52 -15.16
N ARG A 186 -11.69 -0.25 -15.84
CA ARG A 186 -12.32 0.18 -17.09
C ARG A 186 -13.09 1.49 -16.93
N GLY A 187 -13.89 1.60 -15.86
CA GLY A 187 -14.61 2.85 -15.58
C GLY A 187 -13.67 4.04 -15.41
N LYS A 188 -12.54 3.88 -14.73
CA LYS A 188 -11.54 4.96 -14.57
C LYS A 188 -10.84 5.32 -15.90
N ILE A 189 -10.57 4.33 -16.74
CA ILE A 189 -10.00 4.57 -18.07
C ILE A 189 -11.00 5.32 -18.97
N GLU A 190 -12.30 5.04 -18.85
CA GLU A 190 -13.36 5.79 -19.54
C GLU A 190 -13.46 7.23 -19.03
N GLU A 191 -13.10 7.50 -17.77
CA GLU A 191 -12.95 8.86 -17.20
C GLU A 191 -11.67 9.59 -17.69
N GLY A 192 -10.86 8.97 -18.56
CA GLY A 192 -9.68 9.56 -19.20
C GLY A 192 -8.35 9.28 -18.47
N TYR A 193 -8.27 8.23 -17.62
CA TYR A 193 -6.99 7.78 -17.10
C TYR A 193 -6.29 6.84 -18.07
N ASP A 194 -4.96 6.98 -18.22
CA ASP A 194 -4.12 6.08 -19.02
C ASP A 194 -3.78 4.78 -18.25
N ALA A 195 -3.79 4.84 -16.93
CA ALA A 195 -3.47 3.70 -16.10
C ALA A 195 -4.25 3.72 -14.78
N VAL A 196 -4.60 2.52 -14.30
CA VAL A 196 -5.11 2.29 -12.95
C VAL A 196 -4.16 1.33 -12.24
N VAL A 197 -3.56 1.77 -11.13
CA VAL A 197 -2.60 0.99 -10.35
C VAL A 197 -3.19 0.68 -8.98
N MET A 198 -3.20 -0.62 -8.60
CA MET A 198 -3.80 -1.12 -7.36
C MET A 198 -2.90 -2.12 -6.63
N GLY A 199 -3.20 -2.37 -5.36
CA GLY A 199 -2.76 -3.47 -4.52
C GLY A 199 -3.91 -4.37 -4.07
N HIS A 200 -3.94 -4.70 -2.77
CA HIS A 200 -5.03 -5.34 -2.02
C HIS A 200 -5.34 -6.79 -2.36
N THR A 201 -5.35 -7.17 -3.62
CA THR A 201 -5.72 -8.55 -4.00
C THR A 201 -4.57 -9.54 -3.80
N HIS A 202 -3.35 -9.07 -3.59
CA HIS A 202 -2.11 -9.84 -3.55
C HIS A 202 -1.81 -10.61 -4.83
N TYR A 203 -2.60 -10.42 -5.88
CA TYR A 203 -2.46 -11.11 -7.15
C TYR A 203 -1.85 -10.19 -8.20
N PRO A 204 -0.55 -10.36 -8.55
CA PRO A 204 0.10 -9.52 -9.55
C PRO A 204 -0.61 -9.66 -10.90
N MET A 205 -1.05 -8.55 -11.47
CA MET A 205 -1.77 -8.55 -12.73
C MET A 205 -1.41 -7.34 -13.57
N PHE A 206 -1.18 -7.56 -14.85
CA PHE A 206 -1.04 -6.51 -15.84
C PHE A 206 -1.99 -6.80 -17.00
N ARG A 207 -2.93 -5.90 -17.25
CA ARG A 207 -3.89 -6.02 -18.37
C ARG A 207 -3.92 -4.75 -19.20
N ASP A 208 -3.77 -4.91 -20.49
CA ASP A 208 -4.13 -3.89 -21.47
C ASP A 208 -5.65 -3.89 -21.65
N LEU A 209 -6.29 -2.74 -21.47
CA LEU A 209 -7.73 -2.53 -21.61
C LEU A 209 -8.08 -1.72 -22.87
N GLY A 210 -7.12 -1.61 -23.80
CA GLY A 210 -7.25 -0.89 -25.07
C GLY A 210 -6.91 0.60 -24.98
N LYS A 211 -7.72 1.38 -24.27
CA LYS A 211 -7.48 2.83 -24.06
C LYS A 211 -6.54 3.15 -22.89
N GLY A 212 -6.19 2.16 -22.09
CA GLY A 212 -5.32 2.30 -20.92
C GLY A 212 -5.02 0.95 -20.31
N ILE A 213 -4.27 0.93 -19.20
CA ILE A 213 -3.86 -0.29 -18.53
C ILE A 213 -4.43 -0.42 -17.11
N TYR A 214 -4.62 -1.66 -16.69
CA TYR A 214 -4.80 -2.03 -15.30
C TYR A 214 -3.56 -2.78 -14.80
N MET A 215 -3.02 -2.34 -13.67
CA MET A 215 -1.90 -2.99 -13.01
C MET A 215 -2.20 -3.20 -11.51
N ASN A 216 -2.22 -4.46 -11.08
CA ASN A 216 -2.13 -4.78 -9.66
C ASN A 216 -0.68 -5.16 -9.35
N VAL A 217 -0.08 -4.48 -8.39
CA VAL A 217 1.36 -4.65 -8.12
C VAL A 217 1.69 -5.89 -7.29
N GLY A 218 0.65 -6.67 -6.88
CA GLY A 218 0.83 -7.89 -6.09
C GLY A 218 1.20 -7.61 -4.64
N ASP A 219 2.04 -8.45 -4.06
CA ASP A 219 2.43 -8.40 -2.65
C ASP A 219 3.95 -8.57 -2.45
N TRP A 220 4.38 -8.32 -1.19
CA TRP A 220 5.74 -8.59 -0.71
C TRP A 220 5.78 -9.71 0.34
N ILE A 221 4.82 -10.63 0.27
CA ILE A 221 4.73 -11.83 1.13
C ILE A 221 5.26 -13.06 0.38
N GLU A 222 4.73 -13.30 -0.83
CA GLU A 222 5.03 -14.46 -1.67
C GLU A 222 5.54 -14.05 -3.06
N ASN A 223 4.96 -13.02 -3.67
CA ASN A 223 5.23 -12.63 -5.04
C ASN A 223 6.47 -11.74 -5.16
N PHE A 224 6.72 -10.83 -4.20
CA PHE A 224 7.79 -9.82 -4.24
C PHE A 224 7.77 -9.00 -5.52
N THR A 225 6.58 -8.52 -5.90
CA THR A 225 6.37 -7.77 -7.13
C THR A 225 6.19 -6.28 -6.87
N TYR A 226 6.51 -5.47 -7.87
CA TYR A 226 6.35 -4.03 -7.84
C TYR A 226 6.04 -3.50 -9.23
N GLY A 227 5.40 -2.33 -9.29
CA GLY A 227 5.19 -1.62 -10.54
C GLY A 227 6.30 -0.60 -10.80
N ARG A 228 6.60 -0.34 -12.07
CA ARG A 228 7.51 0.73 -12.49
C ARG A 228 6.99 1.43 -13.73
N LEU A 229 7.08 2.77 -13.74
CA LEU A 229 6.89 3.58 -14.95
C LEU A 229 8.21 4.23 -15.32
N LYS A 230 8.68 3.97 -16.54
CA LYS A 230 9.91 4.52 -17.10
C LYS A 230 9.77 4.70 -18.60
N GLY A 231 10.15 5.87 -19.13
CA GLY A 231 10.07 6.16 -20.57
C GLY A 231 8.64 6.05 -21.13
N GLY A 232 7.61 6.43 -20.36
CA GLY A 232 6.19 6.35 -20.73
C GLY A 232 5.59 4.94 -20.74
N LYS A 233 6.35 3.90 -20.30
CA LYS A 233 5.92 2.51 -20.28
C LYS A 233 5.81 1.99 -18.86
N PHE A 234 4.74 1.23 -18.61
CA PHE A 234 4.51 0.55 -17.33
C PHE A 234 5.07 -0.87 -17.37
N PHE A 235 5.66 -1.29 -16.29
CA PHE A 235 6.23 -2.62 -16.09
C PHE A 235 5.74 -3.16 -14.73
N LEU A 236 5.37 -4.43 -14.71
CA LEU A 236 5.15 -5.22 -13.50
C LEU A 236 6.34 -6.17 -13.37
N GLU A 237 7.13 -5.99 -12.32
CA GLU A 237 8.43 -6.67 -12.19
C GLU A 237 8.47 -7.45 -10.87
N LYS A 238 9.32 -8.47 -10.81
CA LYS A 238 9.61 -9.26 -9.62
C LYS A 238 11.02 -8.93 -9.11
N PHE A 239 11.15 -8.80 -7.78
CA PHE A 239 12.40 -8.47 -7.10
C PHE A 239 13.16 -9.71 -6.62
#